data_9a8498f62d11a6c9ab1994eefb2f159a
#
_entry.id   9a8498f62d11a6c9ab1994eefb2f159a
#
_cell.length_a   1.000
_cell.length_b   1.000
_cell.length_c   1.000
_cell.angle_alpha   90.00
_cell.angle_beta   90.00
_cell.angle_gamma   90.00
#
_symmetry.space_group_name_H-M   'P 1'
#
loop_
_entity.id
_entity.type
_entity.pdbx_description
1 polymer ?
#
loop_
_entity_poly.entity_id
_entity_poly.type
_entity_poly.pdbx_seq_one_letter_code
_entity_poly.pdbx_strand_id
1 'polypeptide(L)'
;MSLPPTSPSVTGTPSGHAVTDRNVLRSELIRARKALAPADWERHSAAVQRRVLALPEWRDARTVAMYIAVRNEISTDEIIRRAWAEGKQVLLPRCLPPSAGEGIMEFVLCRGYDELAPGAFGLSEPGPACVPLPRTGWEQDAAGTFVPPSGTDASLRLPDLILVPAVGISPAGARLGYGKGFYDRLLALPGWGGANRLALVHSLQLAAFPAGPLDIPMHGYATEKELIWL
;
A
#
# COMPACT_ATOMS: atom_id res chain seq x y z
N MET A 1 -23.24 -71.76 0.14
CA MET A 1 -22.65 -70.66 -0.69
C MET A 1 -23.10 -69.37 -0.09
N SER A 2 -22.24 -68.78 0.73
CA SER A 2 -22.52 -67.53 1.42
C SER A 2 -21.74 -66.35 0.70
N LEU A 3 -22.45 -65.29 0.39
CA LEU A 3 -21.87 -64.09 -0.18
C LEU A 3 -21.18 -63.28 0.91
N PRO A 4 -20.05 -62.57 0.61
CA PRO A 4 -19.35 -61.71 1.56
C PRO A 4 -20.04 -60.35 1.66
N PRO A 5 -19.87 -59.63 2.81
CA PRO A 5 -20.49 -58.33 3.01
C PRO A 5 -19.75 -57.23 2.26
N THR A 6 -20.53 -56.35 1.63
CA THR A 6 -20.08 -55.14 0.97
C THR A 6 -19.67 -54.05 2.01
N SER A 7 -18.42 -53.54 1.90
CA SER A 7 -17.92 -52.39 2.68
C SER A 7 -18.53 -51.08 2.18
N PRO A 8 -18.87 -50.13 3.05
CA PRO A 8 -19.31 -48.81 2.62
C PRO A 8 -18.11 -47.94 2.18
N SER A 9 -18.21 -47.40 0.97
CA SER A 9 -17.28 -46.38 0.44
C SER A 9 -17.47 -45.08 1.21
N VAL A 10 -16.43 -44.66 1.93
CA VAL A 10 -16.36 -43.33 2.50
C VAL A 10 -15.88 -42.37 1.41
N THR A 11 -16.80 -41.69 0.76
CA THR A 11 -16.48 -40.52 -0.07
C THR A 11 -16.35 -39.33 0.85
N GLY A 12 -15.11 -39.08 1.32
CA GLY A 12 -14.74 -37.82 1.97
C GLY A 12 -14.64 -36.72 0.92
N THR A 13 -15.65 -35.88 0.84
CA THR A 13 -15.60 -34.63 0.10
C THR A 13 -14.55 -33.73 0.77
N PRO A 14 -13.57 -33.18 0.04
CA PRO A 14 -12.65 -32.19 0.67
C PRO A 14 -13.45 -30.97 1.07
N SER A 15 -13.37 -30.61 2.34
CA SER A 15 -13.98 -29.43 2.91
C SER A 15 -13.54 -28.20 2.13
N GLY A 16 -14.48 -27.59 1.40
CA GLY A 16 -14.29 -26.32 0.74
C GLY A 16 -13.84 -25.28 1.78
N HIS A 17 -12.69 -24.66 1.51
CA HIS A 17 -12.27 -23.48 2.24
C HIS A 17 -13.36 -22.45 2.08
N ALA A 18 -14.04 -22.10 3.16
CA ALA A 18 -15.01 -21.02 3.18
C ALA A 18 -14.34 -19.78 2.61
N VAL A 19 -14.83 -19.28 1.48
CA VAL A 19 -14.36 -18.01 0.90
C VAL A 19 -14.67 -16.93 1.95
N THR A 20 -13.67 -16.46 2.64
CA THR A 20 -13.83 -15.42 3.66
C THR A 20 -14.40 -14.18 2.98
N ASP A 21 -15.58 -13.75 3.40
CA ASP A 21 -16.18 -12.50 2.90
C ASP A 21 -15.22 -11.35 3.19
N ARG A 22 -14.64 -10.77 2.13
CA ARG A 22 -13.65 -9.68 2.24
C ARG A 22 -14.21 -8.45 2.97
N ASN A 23 -15.53 -8.24 2.98
CA ASN A 23 -16.15 -7.12 3.70
C ASN A 23 -16.21 -7.40 5.20
N VAL A 24 -16.54 -8.62 5.59
CA VAL A 24 -16.51 -9.06 6.99
C VAL A 24 -15.09 -8.95 7.53
N LEU A 25 -14.12 -9.56 6.84
CA LEU A 25 -12.71 -9.52 7.22
C LEU A 25 -12.20 -8.07 7.33
N ARG A 26 -12.53 -7.22 6.37
CA ARG A 26 -12.16 -5.79 6.42
C ARG A 26 -12.68 -5.11 7.68
N SER A 27 -13.93 -5.33 8.02
CA SER A 27 -14.56 -4.72 9.19
C SER A 27 -13.92 -5.20 10.50
N GLU A 28 -13.57 -6.48 10.58
CA GLU A 28 -12.90 -7.08 11.74
C GLU A 28 -11.49 -6.51 11.92
N LEU A 29 -10.68 -6.47 10.85
CA LEU A 29 -9.31 -5.95 10.90
C LEU A 29 -9.27 -4.44 11.21
N ILE A 30 -10.20 -3.65 10.67
CA ILE A 30 -10.32 -2.22 11.01
C ILE A 30 -10.66 -2.06 12.50
N ARG A 31 -11.58 -2.86 13.04
CA ARG A 31 -11.96 -2.82 14.44
C ARG A 31 -10.77 -3.19 15.34
N ALA A 32 -10.08 -4.29 15.02
CA ALA A 32 -8.90 -4.74 15.77
C ALA A 32 -7.80 -3.68 15.78
N ARG A 33 -7.49 -3.08 14.62
CA ARG A 33 -6.49 -2.00 14.52
C ARG A 33 -6.89 -0.77 15.34
N LYS A 34 -8.15 -0.35 15.29
CA LYS A 34 -8.64 0.79 16.07
C LYS A 34 -8.58 0.56 17.58
N ALA A 35 -8.65 -0.70 18.01
CA ALA A 35 -8.59 -1.08 19.41
C ALA A 35 -7.16 -1.14 19.98
N LEU A 36 -6.12 -0.95 19.15
CA LEU A 36 -4.74 -0.88 19.62
C LEU A 36 -4.58 0.27 20.63
N ALA A 37 -3.96 -0.02 21.76
CA ALA A 37 -3.56 1.00 22.70
C ALA A 37 -2.53 1.96 22.07
N PRO A 38 -2.53 3.25 22.42
CA PRO A 38 -1.59 4.23 21.87
C PRO A 38 -0.13 3.79 21.99
N ALA A 39 0.28 3.26 23.14
CA ALA A 39 1.65 2.78 23.36
C ALA A 39 2.03 1.60 22.46
N ASP A 40 1.08 0.71 22.14
CA ASP A 40 1.31 -0.40 21.21
C ASP A 40 1.42 0.11 19.79
N TRP A 41 0.55 1.02 19.39
CA TRP A 41 0.61 1.66 18.09
C TRP A 41 1.95 2.39 17.85
N GLU A 42 2.42 3.17 18.85
CA GLU A 42 3.72 3.85 18.79
C GLU A 42 4.88 2.86 18.67
N ARG A 43 4.90 1.82 19.50
CA ARG A 43 5.93 0.78 19.49
C ARG A 43 5.97 0.03 18.16
N HIS A 44 4.81 -0.36 17.63
CA HIS A 44 4.69 -1.05 16.34
C HIS A 44 5.16 -0.13 15.20
N SER A 45 4.69 1.11 15.18
CA SER A 45 5.07 2.08 14.15
C SER A 45 6.59 2.32 14.17
N ALA A 46 7.18 2.53 15.33
CA ALA A 46 8.63 2.71 15.45
C ALA A 46 9.43 1.48 14.97
N ALA A 47 8.94 0.27 15.26
CA ALA A 47 9.59 -0.95 14.80
C ALA A 47 9.53 -1.10 13.27
N VAL A 48 8.36 -0.84 12.66
CA VAL A 48 8.20 -0.90 11.19
C VAL A 48 9.06 0.17 10.51
N GLN A 49 9.03 1.41 11.00
CA GLN A 49 9.81 2.50 10.43
C GLN A 49 11.31 2.19 10.44
N ARG A 50 11.84 1.67 11.55
CA ARG A 50 13.26 1.23 11.62
C ARG A 50 13.59 0.15 10.60
N ARG A 51 12.69 -0.83 10.37
CA ARG A 51 12.91 -1.87 9.36
C ARG A 51 12.96 -1.28 7.95
N VAL A 52 12.03 -0.39 7.63
CA VAL A 52 12.00 0.28 6.31
C VAL A 52 13.27 1.09 6.08
N LEU A 53 13.68 1.90 7.06
CA LEU A 53 14.87 2.74 6.96
C LEU A 53 16.20 1.94 6.86
N ALA A 54 16.18 0.66 7.25
CA ALA A 54 17.34 -0.24 7.12
C ALA A 54 17.41 -0.97 5.78
N LEU A 55 16.40 -0.85 4.91
CA LEU A 55 16.34 -1.55 3.62
C LEU A 55 17.35 -0.99 2.61
N PRO A 56 17.98 -1.85 1.80
CA PRO A 56 18.71 -1.42 0.60
C PRO A 56 17.81 -0.62 -0.36
N GLU A 57 16.57 -1.05 -0.57
CA GLU A 57 15.58 -0.38 -1.43
C GLU A 57 15.26 1.03 -0.94
N TRP A 58 15.25 1.28 0.38
CA TRP A 58 15.15 2.61 0.94
C TRP A 58 16.38 3.45 0.64
N ARG A 59 17.56 2.90 0.91
CA ARG A 59 18.82 3.62 0.72
C ARG A 59 19.02 4.05 -0.74
N ASP A 60 18.70 3.16 -1.68
CA ASP A 60 18.95 3.35 -3.10
C ASP A 60 17.83 4.17 -3.79
N ALA A 61 16.64 4.26 -3.19
CA ALA A 61 15.53 5.07 -3.69
C ALA A 61 15.85 6.56 -3.70
N ARG A 62 15.55 7.21 -4.82
CA ARG A 62 15.59 8.68 -4.99
C ARG A 62 14.21 9.29 -4.82
N THR A 63 13.19 8.56 -5.21
CA THR A 63 11.79 8.97 -5.12
C THR A 63 10.99 7.93 -4.35
N VAL A 64 10.30 8.36 -3.30
CA VAL A 64 9.51 7.50 -2.42
C VAL A 64 8.08 7.98 -2.37
N ALA A 65 7.14 7.11 -2.71
CA ALA A 65 5.72 7.35 -2.51
C ALA A 65 5.27 6.75 -1.18
N MET A 66 4.58 7.54 -0.39
CA MET A 66 4.17 7.18 0.96
C MET A 66 2.74 7.66 1.23
N TYR A 67 2.24 7.44 2.43
CA TYR A 67 0.95 7.93 2.89
C TYR A 67 1.10 8.65 4.24
N ILE A 68 0.15 9.47 4.59
CA ILE A 68 0.02 10.02 5.95
C ILE A 68 -0.91 9.09 6.71
N ALA A 69 -0.42 8.53 7.81
CA ALA A 69 -1.13 7.52 8.58
C ALA A 69 -2.40 8.08 9.23
N VAL A 70 -3.47 7.32 9.16
CA VAL A 70 -4.75 7.64 9.78
C VAL A 70 -5.32 6.41 10.52
N ARG A 71 -6.18 6.65 11.51
CA ARG A 71 -6.94 5.59 12.16
C ARG A 71 -6.08 4.42 12.65
N ASN A 72 -4.98 4.72 13.33
CA ASN A 72 -4.00 3.76 13.83
C ASN A 72 -3.33 2.90 12.72
N GLU A 73 -3.19 3.40 11.49
CA GLU A 73 -2.25 2.83 10.53
C GLU A 73 -0.81 2.94 11.05
N ILE A 74 0.10 2.12 10.54
CA ILE A 74 1.52 2.28 10.84
C ILE A 74 1.92 3.71 10.47
N SER A 75 2.47 4.46 11.43
CA SER A 75 2.97 5.81 11.17
C SER A 75 4.14 5.78 10.19
N THR A 76 4.12 6.72 9.26
CA THR A 76 5.20 6.98 8.29
C THR A 76 5.96 8.27 8.58
N ASP A 77 5.65 8.93 9.69
CA ASP A 77 6.15 10.27 10.00
C ASP A 77 7.68 10.35 10.02
N GLU A 78 8.35 9.43 10.71
CA GLU A 78 9.82 9.38 10.75
C GLU A 78 10.41 9.06 9.37
N ILE A 79 9.78 8.18 8.59
CA ILE A 79 10.23 7.85 7.24
C ILE A 79 10.12 9.09 6.33
N ILE A 80 9.01 9.84 6.42
CA ILE A 80 8.78 11.07 5.66
C ILE A 80 9.84 12.11 6.00
N ARG A 81 10.07 12.38 7.30
CA ARG A 81 11.09 13.32 7.75
C ARG A 81 12.48 12.94 7.27
N ARG A 82 12.79 11.66 7.35
CA ARG A 82 14.08 11.12 6.91
C ARG A 82 14.26 11.24 5.41
N ALA A 83 13.21 11.00 4.61
CA ALA A 83 13.24 11.18 3.16
C ALA A 83 13.61 12.62 2.78
N TRP A 84 12.95 13.61 3.39
CA TRP A 84 13.27 15.02 3.16
C TRP A 84 14.70 15.36 3.60
N ALA A 85 15.14 14.89 4.77
CA ALA A 85 16.49 15.14 5.27
C ALA A 85 17.57 14.52 4.37
N GLU A 86 17.28 13.40 3.71
CA GLU A 86 18.16 12.74 2.74
C GLU A 86 18.04 13.30 1.31
N GLY A 87 17.20 14.32 1.10
CA GLY A 87 17.01 14.94 -0.22
C GLY A 87 16.24 14.08 -1.22
N LYS A 88 15.50 13.06 -0.75
CA LYS A 88 14.64 12.24 -1.61
C LYS A 88 13.40 13.02 -2.05
N GLN A 89 12.90 12.73 -3.24
CA GLN A 89 11.57 13.19 -3.64
C GLN A 89 10.52 12.42 -2.85
N VAL A 90 9.67 13.14 -2.13
CA VAL A 90 8.57 12.57 -1.33
C VAL A 90 7.26 12.81 -2.05
N LEU A 91 6.57 11.73 -2.40
CA LEU A 91 5.28 11.74 -3.05
C LEU A 91 4.22 11.32 -2.04
N LEU A 92 3.25 12.21 -1.78
CA LEU A 92 2.12 11.94 -0.90
C LEU A 92 0.80 11.91 -1.69
N PRO A 93 -0.16 11.07 -1.29
CA PRO A 93 -1.41 10.94 -2.01
C PRO A 93 -2.33 12.13 -1.77
N ARG A 94 -3.04 12.54 -2.81
CA ARG A 94 -4.14 13.49 -2.77
C ARG A 94 -5.35 12.90 -3.49
N CYS A 95 -6.50 12.89 -2.84
CA CYS A 95 -7.73 12.42 -3.46
C CYS A 95 -8.24 13.47 -4.46
N LEU A 96 -8.60 13.03 -5.66
CA LEU A 96 -9.24 13.91 -6.62
C LEU A 96 -10.75 14.01 -6.34
N PRO A 97 -11.38 15.15 -6.70
CA PRO A 97 -12.81 15.33 -6.52
C PRO A 97 -13.61 14.33 -7.38
N PRO A 98 -14.84 13.99 -7.01
CA PRO A 98 -15.69 13.07 -7.78
C PRO A 98 -15.89 13.43 -9.26
N SER A 99 -15.75 14.71 -9.62
CA SER A 99 -15.77 15.18 -11.01
C SER A 99 -14.62 14.62 -11.87
N ALA A 100 -13.52 14.21 -11.26
CA ALA A 100 -12.41 13.53 -11.93
C ALA A 100 -12.60 12.02 -12.07
N GLY A 101 -13.67 11.47 -11.49
CA GLY A 101 -14.00 10.06 -11.43
C GLY A 101 -14.01 9.51 -10.01
N GLU A 102 -14.77 8.45 -9.76
CA GLU A 102 -14.87 7.86 -8.43
C GLU A 102 -13.61 7.09 -8.05
N GLY A 103 -13.11 7.36 -6.84
CA GLY A 103 -11.96 6.66 -6.28
C GLY A 103 -10.66 6.91 -7.03
N ILE A 104 -10.46 8.10 -7.57
CA ILE A 104 -9.22 8.50 -8.20
C ILE A 104 -8.37 9.28 -7.21
N MET A 105 -7.08 8.94 -7.16
CA MET A 105 -6.06 9.71 -6.45
C MET A 105 -4.87 9.97 -7.36
N GLU A 106 -4.09 10.96 -6.98
CA GLU A 106 -2.79 11.26 -7.56
C GLU A 106 -1.73 11.27 -6.47
N PHE A 107 -0.48 11.08 -6.83
CA PHE A 107 0.63 11.42 -5.97
C PHE A 107 1.14 12.83 -6.31
N VAL A 108 1.54 13.54 -5.28
CA VAL A 108 1.95 14.94 -5.38
C VAL A 108 3.31 15.09 -4.72
N LEU A 109 4.24 15.77 -5.38
CA LEU A 109 5.54 16.10 -4.80
C LEU A 109 5.32 17.07 -3.63
N CYS A 110 5.71 16.62 -2.43
CA CYS A 110 5.58 17.36 -1.19
C CYS A 110 6.96 17.56 -0.54
N ARG A 111 7.28 18.78 -0.15
CA ARG A 111 8.60 19.17 0.35
C ARG A 111 8.63 19.43 1.85
N GLY A 112 7.46 19.52 2.49
CA GLY A 112 7.34 19.75 3.92
C GLY A 112 5.92 19.59 4.43
N TYR A 113 5.76 19.48 5.75
CA TYR A 113 4.44 19.39 6.38
C TYR A 113 3.64 20.70 6.27
N ASP A 114 4.30 21.82 6.05
CA ASP A 114 3.70 23.14 5.80
C ASP A 114 2.96 23.20 4.45
N GLU A 115 3.25 22.29 3.54
CA GLU A 115 2.53 22.14 2.27
C GLU A 115 1.21 21.34 2.41
N LEU A 116 0.92 20.77 3.60
CA LEU A 116 -0.31 20.01 3.83
C LEU A 116 -1.49 20.96 4.17
N ALA A 117 -2.65 20.57 3.69
CA ALA A 117 -3.92 21.27 3.94
C ALA A 117 -5.02 20.24 4.29
N PRO A 118 -6.12 20.67 4.92
CA PRO A 118 -7.27 19.80 5.07
C PRO A 118 -7.79 19.33 3.71
N GLY A 119 -7.80 18.02 3.53
CA GLY A 119 -8.20 17.35 2.29
C GLY A 119 -9.49 16.55 2.43
N ALA A 120 -9.70 15.63 1.52
CA ALA A 120 -10.87 14.75 1.51
C ALA A 120 -10.93 13.87 2.77
N PHE A 121 -12.12 13.50 3.19
CA PHE A 121 -12.38 12.59 4.33
C PHE A 121 -11.79 13.04 5.67
N GLY A 122 -11.49 14.34 5.85
CA GLY A 122 -10.86 14.88 7.05
C GLY A 122 -9.37 14.49 7.20
N LEU A 123 -8.72 14.15 6.11
CA LEU A 123 -7.30 13.83 6.05
C LEU A 123 -6.48 15.08 5.78
N SER A 124 -5.21 15.09 6.23
CA SER A 124 -4.25 16.07 5.74
C SER A 124 -3.67 15.56 4.42
N GLU A 125 -3.76 16.38 3.38
CA GLU A 125 -3.29 16.05 2.04
C GLU A 125 -2.44 17.21 1.49
N PRO A 126 -1.55 16.97 0.51
CA PRO A 126 -0.81 18.04 -0.14
C PRO A 126 -1.76 19.10 -0.73
N GLY A 127 -1.47 20.35 -0.45
CA GLY A 127 -2.27 21.48 -0.89
C GLY A 127 -2.28 21.68 -2.41
N PRO A 128 -3.15 22.56 -2.93
CA PRO A 128 -3.33 22.75 -4.37
C PRO A 128 -2.10 23.32 -5.08
N ALA A 129 -1.19 23.96 -4.35
CA ALA A 129 0.06 24.50 -4.89
C ALA A 129 1.13 23.43 -5.15
N CYS A 130 0.99 22.24 -4.57
CA CYS A 130 1.95 21.14 -4.76
C CYS A 130 1.82 20.55 -6.17
N VAL A 131 2.97 20.17 -6.74
CA VAL A 131 3.06 19.67 -8.12
C VAL A 131 2.60 18.23 -8.20
N PRO A 132 1.53 17.92 -8.95
CA PRO A 132 1.09 16.54 -9.12
C PRO A 132 2.04 15.77 -10.03
N LEU A 133 2.26 14.49 -9.68
CA LEU A 133 2.95 13.57 -10.55
C LEU A 133 2.01 13.17 -11.69
N PRO A 134 2.43 13.29 -12.97
CA PRO A 134 1.61 12.84 -14.09
C PRO A 134 1.18 11.39 -13.92
N ARG A 135 -0.11 11.11 -14.11
CA ARG A 135 -0.64 9.74 -13.98
C ARG A 135 -0.32 8.88 -15.19
N THR A 136 -0.16 9.50 -16.36
CA THR A 136 0.08 8.84 -17.66
C THR A 136 1.03 9.69 -18.50
N GLY A 137 1.41 9.18 -19.66
CA GLY A 137 2.29 9.90 -20.59
C GLY A 137 3.78 9.76 -20.28
N TRP A 138 4.15 8.87 -19.36
CA TRP A 138 5.54 8.51 -19.11
C TRP A 138 6.09 7.68 -20.26
N GLU A 139 7.24 8.06 -20.78
CA GLU A 139 7.95 7.36 -21.86
C GLU A 139 9.30 6.87 -21.36
N GLN A 140 9.82 5.79 -21.94
CA GLN A 140 11.16 5.34 -21.63
C GLN A 140 12.15 5.99 -22.59
N ASP A 141 13.22 6.56 -22.06
CA ASP A 141 14.37 7.01 -22.84
C ASP A 141 15.22 5.82 -23.34
N ALA A 142 16.27 6.12 -24.09
CA ALA A 142 17.16 5.10 -24.64
C ALA A 142 17.90 4.26 -23.58
N ALA A 143 17.96 4.74 -22.33
CA ALA A 143 18.53 4.01 -21.20
C ALA A 143 17.46 3.19 -20.43
N GLY A 144 16.20 3.23 -20.87
CA GLY A 144 15.07 2.56 -20.21
C GLY A 144 14.52 3.32 -19.00
N THR A 145 14.94 4.56 -18.76
CA THR A 145 14.45 5.39 -17.65
C THR A 145 13.14 6.05 -18.04
N PHE A 146 12.16 6.02 -17.16
CA PHE A 146 10.91 6.74 -17.37
C PHE A 146 11.14 8.25 -17.23
N VAL A 147 10.79 8.99 -18.26
CA VAL A 147 10.82 10.46 -18.30
C VAL A 147 9.40 11.01 -18.26
N PRO A 148 9.20 12.15 -17.61
CA PRO A 148 7.87 12.75 -17.53
C PRO A 148 7.42 13.29 -18.88
N PRO A 149 6.08 13.39 -19.12
CA PRO A 149 5.56 13.94 -20.36
C PRO A 149 6.01 15.39 -20.60
N SER A 150 6.12 15.76 -21.87
CA SER A 150 6.47 17.13 -22.27
C SER A 150 5.57 18.16 -21.62
N GLY A 151 6.15 19.27 -21.18
CA GLY A 151 5.43 20.36 -20.51
C GLY A 151 5.24 20.16 -19.00
N THR A 152 5.76 19.08 -18.42
CA THR A 152 5.83 18.88 -16.98
C THR A 152 7.22 19.19 -16.43
N ASP A 153 7.35 19.27 -15.10
CA ASP A 153 8.65 19.43 -14.45
C ASP A 153 9.56 18.25 -14.77
N ALA A 154 10.66 18.49 -15.48
CA ALA A 154 11.60 17.46 -15.89
C ALA A 154 12.37 16.79 -14.72
N SER A 155 12.28 17.35 -13.52
CA SER A 155 12.86 16.74 -12.31
C SER A 155 11.98 15.64 -11.70
N LEU A 156 10.70 15.56 -12.06
CA LEU A 156 9.79 14.54 -11.55
C LEU A 156 10.25 13.14 -11.96
N ARG A 157 10.10 12.21 -11.04
CA ARG A 157 10.42 10.79 -11.27
C ARG A 157 9.29 9.93 -10.74
N LEU A 158 9.05 8.80 -11.41
CA LEU A 158 8.23 7.73 -10.84
C LEU A 158 8.90 7.20 -9.56
N PRO A 159 8.13 6.71 -8.58
CA PRO A 159 8.71 6.22 -7.34
C PRO A 159 9.54 4.95 -7.56
N ASP A 160 10.66 4.86 -6.86
CA ASP A 160 11.47 3.65 -6.75
C ASP A 160 10.89 2.69 -5.69
N LEU A 161 10.33 3.28 -4.62
CA LEU A 161 9.70 2.57 -3.51
C LEU A 161 8.34 3.20 -3.19
N ILE A 162 7.32 2.35 -3.05
CA ILE A 162 5.98 2.76 -2.63
C ILE A 162 5.64 2.07 -1.31
N LEU A 163 5.45 2.83 -0.26
CA LEU A 163 4.90 2.36 1.01
C LEU A 163 3.38 2.45 0.95
N VAL A 164 2.72 1.31 1.07
CA VAL A 164 1.28 1.19 0.81
C VAL A 164 0.53 0.90 2.11
N PRO A 165 -0.50 1.69 2.48
CA PRO A 165 -1.34 1.35 3.61
C PRO A 165 -2.27 0.18 3.25
N ALA A 166 -2.56 -0.67 4.24
CA ALA A 166 -3.50 -1.76 4.06
C ALA A 166 -4.39 -1.94 5.29
N VAL A 167 -5.59 -2.43 5.07
CA VAL A 167 -6.46 -2.95 6.12
C VAL A 167 -6.04 -4.37 6.49
N GLY A 168 -5.58 -5.14 5.52
CA GLY A 168 -5.02 -6.46 5.71
C GLY A 168 -4.07 -6.82 4.58
N ILE A 169 -3.17 -7.75 4.84
CA ILE A 169 -2.26 -8.33 3.85
C ILE A 169 -2.26 -9.86 3.99
N SER A 170 -2.29 -10.55 2.87
CA SER A 170 -2.11 -12.00 2.88
C SER A 170 -0.63 -12.37 2.79
N PRO A 171 -0.23 -13.55 3.27
CA PRO A 171 1.14 -14.04 3.11
C PRO A 171 1.60 -14.14 1.64
N ALA A 172 0.66 -14.15 0.69
CA ALA A 172 0.93 -14.16 -0.75
C ALA A 172 0.91 -12.76 -1.39
N GLY A 173 0.91 -11.68 -0.60
CA GLY A 173 0.97 -10.31 -1.09
C GLY A 173 -0.36 -9.71 -1.55
N ALA A 174 -1.49 -10.43 -1.43
CA ALA A 174 -2.78 -9.84 -1.71
C ALA A 174 -3.10 -8.77 -0.66
N ARG A 175 -3.48 -7.56 -1.11
CA ARG A 175 -3.78 -6.43 -0.25
C ARG A 175 -5.29 -6.22 -0.10
N LEU A 176 -5.74 -6.07 1.13
CA LEU A 176 -7.09 -5.64 1.45
C LEU A 176 -7.07 -4.15 1.82
N GLY A 177 -7.62 -3.31 0.96
CA GLY A 177 -7.79 -1.88 1.22
C GLY A 177 -9.17 -1.55 1.76
N TYR A 178 -9.49 -0.25 1.84
CA TYR A 178 -10.80 0.24 2.31
C TYR A 178 -11.96 0.01 1.32
N GLY A 179 -11.71 -0.60 0.16
CA GLY A 179 -12.75 -0.95 -0.82
C GLY A 179 -13.03 0.12 -1.89
N LYS A 180 -12.28 1.22 -1.91
CA LYS A 180 -12.42 2.28 -2.93
C LYS A 180 -11.51 2.09 -4.15
N GLY A 181 -10.55 1.16 -4.10
CA GLY A 181 -9.66 0.81 -5.21
C GLY A 181 -8.67 1.91 -5.63
N PHE A 182 -8.41 2.91 -4.80
CA PHE A 182 -7.50 4.02 -5.11
C PHE A 182 -6.11 3.53 -5.56
N TYR A 183 -5.48 2.70 -4.73
CA TYR A 183 -4.14 2.18 -5.00
C TYR A 183 -4.14 1.23 -6.19
N ASP A 184 -5.11 0.33 -6.31
CA ASP A 184 -5.14 -0.65 -7.39
C ASP A 184 -5.24 0.04 -8.76
N ARG A 185 -6.11 1.06 -8.88
CA ARG A 185 -6.20 1.86 -10.11
C ARG A 185 -4.94 2.66 -10.42
N LEU A 186 -4.26 3.18 -9.41
CA LEU A 186 -3.03 3.93 -9.63
C LEU A 186 -1.87 3.00 -10.01
N LEU A 187 -1.69 1.91 -9.27
CA LEU A 187 -0.59 0.97 -9.49
C LEU A 187 -0.71 0.18 -10.81
N ALA A 188 -1.92 0.13 -11.38
CA ALA A 188 -2.16 -0.45 -12.70
C ALA A 188 -1.76 0.47 -13.87
N LEU A 189 -1.43 1.74 -13.61
CA LEU A 189 -1.03 2.67 -14.66
C LEU A 189 0.35 2.32 -15.23
N PRO A 190 0.58 2.57 -16.53
CA PRO A 190 1.89 2.37 -17.15
C PRO A 190 3.02 3.11 -16.40
N GLY A 191 4.15 2.44 -16.21
CA GLY A 191 5.32 2.96 -15.51
C GLY A 191 5.29 2.75 -13.99
N TRP A 192 4.13 2.67 -13.34
CA TRP A 192 4.02 2.48 -11.89
C TRP A 192 4.40 1.06 -11.42
N GLY A 193 4.35 0.09 -12.32
CA GLY A 193 4.69 -1.31 -12.03
C GLY A 193 6.16 -1.58 -11.70
N GLY A 194 7.07 -0.66 -12.05
CA GLY A 194 8.51 -0.80 -11.79
C GLY A 194 8.94 -0.52 -10.36
N ALA A 195 8.10 0.14 -9.56
CA ALA A 195 8.41 0.46 -8.18
C ALA A 195 8.29 -0.74 -7.25
N ASN A 196 9.18 -0.83 -6.26
CA ASN A 196 9.01 -1.77 -5.14
C ASN A 196 7.81 -1.37 -4.30
N ARG A 197 6.85 -2.28 -4.07
CA ARG A 197 5.62 -2.05 -3.32
C ARG A 197 5.66 -2.79 -1.99
N LEU A 198 5.76 -2.06 -0.90
CA LEU A 198 5.82 -2.61 0.45
C LEU A 198 4.59 -2.20 1.25
N ALA A 199 3.77 -3.15 1.68
CA ALA A 199 2.65 -2.88 2.57
C ALA A 199 3.14 -2.69 4.01
N LEU A 200 2.67 -1.64 4.69
CA LEU A 200 2.95 -1.43 6.12
C LEU A 200 1.70 -1.75 6.93
N VAL A 201 1.81 -2.72 7.82
CA VAL A 201 0.69 -3.22 8.62
C VAL A 201 1.13 -3.63 10.02
N HIS A 202 0.20 -3.71 10.95
CA HIS A 202 0.42 -4.42 12.21
C HIS A 202 0.31 -5.92 11.99
N SER A 203 1.04 -6.74 12.75
CA SER A 203 0.98 -8.21 12.61
C SER A 203 -0.44 -8.78 12.78
N LEU A 204 -1.30 -8.12 13.53
CA LEU A 204 -2.71 -8.47 13.66
C LEU A 204 -3.53 -8.32 12.35
N GLN A 205 -2.97 -7.66 11.34
CA GLN A 205 -3.60 -7.47 10.02
C GLN A 205 -3.16 -8.52 9.00
N LEU A 206 -2.31 -9.47 9.40
CA LEU A 206 -1.98 -10.63 8.57
C LEU A 206 -3.15 -11.61 8.57
N ALA A 207 -3.70 -11.92 7.40
CA ALA A 207 -4.83 -12.82 7.25
C ALA A 207 -4.79 -13.53 5.89
N ALA A 208 -5.25 -14.77 5.84
CA ALA A 208 -5.35 -15.51 4.59
C ALA A 208 -6.64 -15.11 3.86
N PHE A 209 -6.50 -14.56 2.67
CA PHE A 209 -7.60 -14.28 1.73
C PHE A 209 -7.09 -14.26 0.29
N PRO A 210 -7.94 -14.60 -0.70
CA PRO A 210 -7.55 -14.56 -2.10
C PRO A 210 -7.46 -13.12 -2.61
N ALA A 211 -6.59 -12.88 -3.60
CA ALA A 211 -6.58 -11.66 -4.37
C ALA A 211 -7.89 -11.51 -5.17
N GLY A 212 -8.37 -10.30 -5.30
CA GLY A 212 -9.43 -9.96 -6.24
C GLY A 212 -8.87 -9.79 -7.66
N PRO A 213 -9.73 -9.82 -8.68
CA PRO A 213 -9.31 -9.78 -10.09
C PRO A 213 -8.64 -8.46 -10.50
N LEU A 214 -8.83 -7.41 -9.75
CA LEU A 214 -8.25 -6.07 -10.01
C LEU A 214 -7.21 -5.68 -8.95
N ASP A 215 -6.92 -6.54 -7.97
CA ASP A 215 -5.93 -6.24 -6.94
C ASP A 215 -4.52 -6.29 -7.54
N ILE A 216 -3.73 -5.26 -7.26
CA ILE A 216 -2.31 -5.25 -7.58
C ILE A 216 -1.54 -5.80 -6.38
N PRO A 217 -0.79 -6.90 -6.53
CA PRO A 217 -0.08 -7.52 -5.42
C PRO A 217 1.05 -6.63 -4.91
N MET A 218 1.32 -6.74 -3.62
CA MET A 218 2.50 -6.16 -2.99
C MET A 218 3.71 -7.05 -3.24
N HIS A 219 4.90 -6.46 -3.32
CA HIS A 219 6.16 -7.20 -3.41
C HIS A 219 6.64 -7.66 -2.03
N GLY A 220 6.09 -7.07 -0.98
CA GLY A 220 6.41 -7.43 0.40
C GLY A 220 5.51 -6.73 1.40
N TYR A 221 5.73 -7.05 2.66
CA TYR A 221 5.07 -6.37 3.77
C TYR A 221 6.00 -6.23 4.98
N ALA A 222 5.78 -5.21 5.78
CA ALA A 222 6.48 -4.99 7.04
C ALA A 222 5.48 -4.90 8.20
N THR A 223 5.80 -5.60 9.28
CA THR A 223 5.10 -5.56 10.57
C THR A 223 6.07 -5.19 11.67
N GLU A 224 5.57 -4.99 12.88
CA GLU A 224 6.44 -4.80 14.06
C GLU A 224 7.29 -6.04 14.37
N LYS A 225 6.93 -7.21 13.83
CA LYS A 225 7.64 -8.47 14.06
C LYS A 225 8.67 -8.79 12.98
N GLU A 226 8.32 -8.53 11.72
CA GLU A 226 9.11 -8.98 10.56
C GLU A 226 8.94 -8.05 9.36
N LEU A 227 9.82 -8.20 8.38
CA LEU A 227 9.70 -7.66 7.04
C LEU A 227 9.99 -8.80 6.06
N ILE A 228 9.07 -9.01 5.13
CA ILE A 228 9.12 -10.11 4.15
C ILE A 228 9.01 -9.52 2.75
N TRP A 229 9.95 -9.87 1.88
CA TRP A 229 9.82 -9.75 0.42
C TRP A 229 9.29 -11.08 -0.14
N LEU A 230 8.39 -11.02 -1.13
CA LEU A 230 7.65 -12.15 -1.70
C LEU A 230 8.19 -12.55 -3.08
#